data_d5238d92b47ca2d8a4b83f070910c526
#
_entry.id   d5238d92b47ca2d8a4b83f070910c526
#
_cell.length_a   1.000
_cell.length_b   1.000
_cell.length_c   1.000
_cell.angle_alpha   90.00
_cell.angle_beta   90.00
_cell.angle_gamma   90.00
#
_symmetry.space_group_name_H-M   'P 1'
#
loop_
_entity.id
_entity.type
_entity.pdbx_description
1 polymer ?
#
loop_
_entity_poly.entity_id
_entity_poly.type
_entity_poly.pdbx_seq_one_letter_code
_entity_poly.pdbx_strand_id
1 'polypeptide(L)'
;MKRWGAAFLIAIAMAAAGSSARADESLYDSGTVVARPDSSVLHFLGPKARGIAYDARMIRAAQIAMRRAYPYPTWRCWHYVKDALVAAQVVDSRPTSPWAKEAGDELCRRYGFIKLRYVRKPMQAPVGAVLVYGGADAGHVEIRTATGFVSDFISRTPYPRPFLGAYIKPA
;
A
#
# COMPACT_ATOMS: atom_id res chain seq x y z
N MET A 1 -30.91 -50.13 25.73
CA MET A 1 -32.40 -50.16 25.88
C MET A 1 -32.98 -48.87 25.32
N LYS A 2 -33.94 -49.04 24.39
CA LYS A 2 -34.99 -48.10 23.92
C LYS A 2 -34.47 -46.77 23.27
N ARG A 3 -34.53 -46.57 21.96
CA ARG A 3 -35.61 -46.59 20.93
C ARG A 3 -36.39 -45.27 20.83
N TRP A 4 -36.49 -44.82 19.54
CA TRP A 4 -37.52 -44.01 18.87
C TRP A 4 -37.35 -42.51 18.99
N GLY A 5 -37.47 -41.68 17.99
CA GLY A 5 -38.01 -41.80 16.62
C GLY A 5 -38.58 -40.43 16.25
N ALA A 6 -38.52 -40.11 15.07
CA ALA A 6 -39.55 -39.67 14.13
C ALA A 6 -39.16 -38.46 13.29
N ALA A 7 -39.14 -38.74 12.00
CA ALA A 7 -39.11 -37.78 10.92
C ALA A 7 -40.40 -36.94 10.85
N PHE A 8 -40.28 -35.69 10.44
CA PHE A 8 -41.41 -35.00 9.80
C PHE A 8 -40.92 -34.31 8.52
N LEU A 9 -41.23 -34.96 7.44
CA LEU A 9 -41.33 -34.38 6.10
C LEU A 9 -42.61 -33.54 6.02
N ILE A 10 -42.50 -32.27 5.66
CA ILE A 10 -43.64 -31.54 5.10
C ILE A 10 -43.16 -30.92 3.79
N ALA A 11 -43.56 -31.52 2.71
CA ALA A 11 -43.57 -30.93 1.39
C ALA A 11 -44.91 -30.17 1.23
N ILE A 12 -44.83 -28.91 0.85
CA ILE A 12 -45.97 -28.20 0.27
C ILE A 12 -45.47 -27.55 -1.02
N ALA A 13 -46.08 -28.04 -2.10
CA ALA A 13 -45.93 -27.50 -3.44
C ALA A 13 -47.08 -26.50 -3.75
N MET A 14 -46.87 -25.70 -4.80
CA MET A 14 -47.82 -24.90 -5.60
C MET A 14 -48.21 -23.54 -5.02
N ALA A 15 -48.14 -22.42 -5.76
CA ALA A 15 -48.72 -22.24 -7.09
C ALA A 15 -48.06 -21.06 -7.83
N ALA A 16 -47.98 -21.19 -9.13
CA ALA A 16 -47.70 -20.15 -10.08
C ALA A 16 -48.82 -19.10 -10.15
N ALA A 17 -48.46 -17.84 -10.19
CA ALA A 17 -49.31 -16.82 -10.80
C ALA A 17 -48.36 -15.79 -11.47
N GLY A 18 -48.39 -15.83 -12.78
CA GLY A 18 -47.70 -14.86 -13.62
C GLY A 18 -48.33 -13.48 -13.48
N SER A 19 -47.53 -12.48 -13.45
CA SER A 19 -47.91 -11.14 -13.88
C SER A 19 -46.70 -10.55 -14.63
N SER A 20 -46.87 -10.56 -15.94
CA SER A 20 -46.08 -9.83 -16.91
C SER A 20 -46.31 -8.34 -16.68
N ALA A 21 -45.39 -7.67 -16.02
CA ALA A 21 -45.25 -6.23 -16.10
C ALA A 21 -44.01 -5.97 -16.97
N ARG A 22 -44.26 -5.75 -18.26
CA ARG A 22 -43.32 -5.01 -19.11
C ARG A 22 -43.22 -3.61 -18.55
N ALA A 23 -42.22 -3.35 -17.76
CA ALA A 23 -41.77 -1.99 -17.47
C ALA A 23 -40.80 -1.60 -18.58
N ASP A 24 -41.22 -0.62 -19.28
CA ASP A 24 -40.62 0.31 -20.22
C ASP A 24 -39.08 0.40 -20.12
N GLU A 25 -38.45 -0.32 -21.03
CA GLU A 25 -36.99 -0.29 -21.24
C GLU A 25 -36.70 0.75 -22.33
N SER A 26 -36.91 2.01 -22.01
CA SER A 26 -36.57 3.10 -22.92
C SER A 26 -36.43 4.43 -22.20
N LEU A 27 -35.47 4.58 -21.28
CA LEU A 27 -34.98 5.91 -20.84
C LEU A 27 -33.59 5.85 -20.20
N TYR A 28 -32.72 4.94 -20.61
CA TYR A 28 -31.32 4.99 -20.20
C TYR A 28 -30.38 4.79 -21.39
N ASP A 29 -30.59 5.59 -22.41
CA ASP A 29 -29.57 5.88 -23.42
C ASP A 29 -29.11 7.33 -23.22
N SER A 30 -28.22 7.49 -22.31
CA SER A 30 -27.28 8.62 -22.29
C SER A 30 -25.93 8.02 -22.00
N GLY A 31 -25.30 7.55 -23.07
CA GLY A 31 -23.92 7.10 -23.10
C GLY A 31 -22.96 8.17 -22.63
N THR A 32 -22.94 8.44 -21.35
CA THR A 32 -21.74 8.95 -20.70
C THR A 32 -20.82 7.76 -20.53
N VAL A 33 -20.11 7.41 -21.60
CA VAL A 33 -18.88 6.66 -21.48
C VAL A 33 -18.01 7.50 -20.56
N VAL A 34 -18.04 7.19 -19.27
CA VAL A 34 -16.99 7.61 -18.36
C VAL A 34 -15.74 6.94 -18.88
N ALA A 35 -15.05 7.65 -19.78
CA ALA A 35 -13.76 7.24 -20.27
C ALA A 35 -12.92 6.93 -19.02
N ARG A 36 -12.53 5.67 -18.86
CA ARG A 36 -11.52 5.31 -17.88
C ARG A 36 -10.35 6.23 -18.20
N PRO A 37 -9.88 7.05 -17.24
CA PRO A 37 -8.75 7.92 -17.51
C PRO A 37 -7.64 7.05 -18.04
N ASP A 38 -7.19 7.37 -19.26
CA ASP A 38 -6.08 6.72 -19.92
C ASP A 38 -4.93 6.64 -18.89
N SER A 39 -4.33 5.48 -18.74
CA SER A 39 -3.22 5.25 -17.80
C SER A 39 -2.06 6.23 -18.04
N SER A 40 -1.97 6.82 -19.24
CA SER A 40 -1.03 7.89 -19.57
C SER A 40 -1.35 9.21 -18.87
N VAL A 41 -2.65 9.53 -18.67
CA VAL A 41 -3.10 10.75 -17.95
C VAL A 41 -2.84 10.60 -16.45
N LEU A 42 -2.97 9.39 -15.91
CA LEU A 42 -2.60 9.10 -14.50
C LEU A 42 -1.09 9.25 -14.26
N HIS A 43 -0.27 9.02 -15.26
CA HIS A 43 1.18 9.27 -15.20
C HIS A 43 1.50 10.78 -15.03
N PHE A 44 0.71 11.66 -15.65
CA PHE A 44 0.85 13.11 -15.50
C PHE A 44 0.31 13.66 -14.17
N LEU A 45 -0.62 12.97 -13.53
CA LEU A 45 -1.23 13.32 -12.25
C LEU A 45 -0.66 12.52 -11.08
N GLY A 46 0.54 11.94 -11.23
CA GLY A 46 1.21 11.17 -10.18
C GLY A 46 1.29 11.93 -8.85
N PRO A 47 1.54 11.23 -7.75
CA PRO A 47 1.64 11.85 -6.44
C PRO A 47 2.74 12.90 -6.43
N LYS A 48 2.48 14.05 -5.78
CA LYS A 48 3.44 15.17 -5.69
C LYS A 48 3.83 15.44 -4.24
N ALA A 49 5.10 15.75 -4.04
CA ALA A 49 5.66 16.17 -2.77
C ALA A 49 6.27 17.57 -2.95
N ARG A 50 5.55 18.63 -2.53
CA ARG A 50 5.89 20.04 -2.74
C ARG A 50 6.28 20.35 -4.20
N GLY A 51 5.42 19.91 -5.14
CA GLY A 51 5.64 20.14 -6.57
C GLY A 51 6.53 19.11 -7.27
N ILE A 52 7.24 18.26 -6.56
CA ILE A 52 8.04 17.17 -7.12
C ILE A 52 7.11 15.98 -7.37
N ALA A 53 6.89 15.62 -8.65
CA ALA A 53 6.21 14.38 -9.01
C ALA A 53 7.11 13.19 -8.60
N TYR A 54 6.49 12.14 -8.04
CA TYR A 54 7.23 10.94 -7.68
C TYR A 54 6.48 9.68 -8.11
N ASP A 55 7.20 8.60 -8.22
CA ASP A 55 6.73 7.32 -8.72
C ASP A 55 5.56 6.79 -7.87
N ALA A 56 4.39 6.64 -8.48
CA ALA A 56 3.18 6.14 -7.83
C ALA A 56 3.36 4.71 -7.27
N ARG A 57 4.31 3.93 -7.82
CA ARG A 57 4.64 2.60 -7.32
C ARG A 57 5.16 2.61 -5.88
N MET A 58 5.65 3.74 -5.39
CA MET A 58 6.02 3.90 -3.99
C MET A 58 4.82 3.76 -3.04
N ILE A 59 3.64 4.29 -3.44
CA ILE A 59 2.39 4.10 -2.69
C ILE A 59 1.99 2.61 -2.72
N ARG A 60 2.17 1.95 -3.88
CA ARG A 60 1.94 0.51 -4.00
C ARG A 60 2.90 -0.29 -3.10
N ALA A 61 4.16 0.11 -2.99
CA ALA A 61 5.11 -0.52 -2.07
C ALA A 61 4.64 -0.44 -0.61
N ALA A 62 4.14 0.73 -0.17
CA ALA A 62 3.54 0.87 1.15
C ALA A 62 2.36 -0.08 1.36
N GLN A 63 1.47 -0.21 0.38
CA GLN A 63 0.32 -1.13 0.43
C GLN A 63 0.76 -2.60 0.49
N ILE A 64 1.79 -2.98 -0.27
CA ILE A 64 2.35 -4.34 -0.23
C ILE A 64 2.95 -4.62 1.14
N ALA A 65 3.74 -3.68 1.69
CA ALA A 65 4.31 -3.80 3.02
C ALA A 65 3.23 -3.98 4.09
N MET A 66 2.16 -3.16 4.04
CA MET A 66 1.04 -3.27 4.98
C MET A 66 0.36 -4.65 4.96
N ARG A 67 0.19 -5.26 3.79
CA ARG A 67 -0.41 -6.60 3.67
C ARG A 67 0.48 -7.72 4.20
N ARG A 68 1.78 -7.49 4.30
CA ARG A 68 2.79 -8.48 4.72
C ARG A 68 3.29 -8.24 6.14
N ALA A 69 2.92 -7.12 6.75
CA ALA A 69 3.39 -6.72 8.06
C ALA A 69 2.83 -7.63 9.16
N TYR A 70 3.64 -7.86 10.17
CA TYR A 70 3.24 -8.55 11.39
C TYR A 70 2.55 -7.59 12.37
N PRO A 71 1.81 -8.11 13.36
CA PRO A 71 1.22 -7.29 14.42
C PRO A 71 2.27 -6.75 15.40
N TYR A 72 3.51 -7.24 15.37
CA TYR A 72 4.62 -6.87 16.25
C TYR A 72 5.94 -6.81 15.49
N PRO A 73 6.95 -6.08 16.00
CA PRO A 73 8.27 -6.00 15.37
C PRO A 73 8.98 -7.36 15.32
N THR A 74 9.58 -7.68 14.16
CA THR A 74 10.37 -8.90 13.96
C THR A 74 11.86 -8.61 13.77
N TRP A 75 12.27 -7.35 13.93
CA TRP A 75 13.66 -6.87 13.76
C TRP A 75 14.22 -7.03 12.34
N ARG A 76 13.32 -7.12 11.35
CA ARG A 76 13.66 -7.32 9.93
C ARG A 76 13.17 -6.16 9.05
N CYS A 77 13.06 -4.95 9.59
CA CYS A 77 12.48 -3.79 8.94
C CYS A 77 13.02 -3.57 7.52
N TRP A 78 14.34 -3.55 7.34
CA TRP A 78 14.93 -3.33 6.02
C TRP A 78 14.69 -4.48 5.05
N HIS A 79 14.65 -5.72 5.52
CA HIS A 79 14.29 -6.87 4.70
C HIS A 79 12.90 -6.70 4.08
N TYR A 80 11.90 -6.36 4.91
CA TYR A 80 10.51 -6.19 4.47
C TYR A 80 10.32 -5.01 3.53
N VAL A 81 10.98 -3.88 3.81
CA VAL A 81 10.92 -2.71 2.94
C VAL A 81 11.57 -3.00 1.59
N LYS A 82 12.74 -3.66 1.54
CA LYS A 82 13.36 -4.12 0.29
C LYS A 82 12.39 -4.95 -0.55
N ASP A 83 11.78 -5.95 0.06
CA ASP A 83 10.88 -6.87 -0.64
C ASP A 83 9.62 -6.15 -1.16
N ALA A 84 9.12 -5.15 -0.43
CA ALA A 84 8.00 -4.33 -0.87
C ALA A 84 8.38 -3.44 -2.06
N LEU A 85 9.57 -2.82 -2.05
CA LEU A 85 10.08 -1.99 -3.15
C LEU A 85 10.28 -2.80 -4.44
N VAL A 86 10.83 -4.00 -4.34
CA VAL A 86 10.99 -4.93 -5.48
C VAL A 86 9.62 -5.38 -5.99
N ALA A 87 8.74 -5.83 -5.11
CA ALA A 87 7.42 -6.34 -5.49
C ALA A 87 6.51 -5.26 -6.12
N ALA A 88 6.73 -4.00 -5.76
CA ALA A 88 6.08 -2.86 -6.39
C ALA A 88 6.79 -2.39 -7.67
N GLN A 89 7.93 -2.96 -8.02
CA GLN A 89 8.78 -2.56 -9.15
C GLN A 89 9.28 -1.09 -9.05
N VAL A 90 9.42 -0.58 -7.83
CA VAL A 90 10.05 0.74 -7.58
C VAL A 90 11.55 0.65 -7.86
N VAL A 91 12.15 -0.48 -7.51
CA VAL A 91 13.55 -0.81 -7.80
C VAL A 91 13.59 -2.07 -8.69
N ASP A 92 14.56 -2.14 -9.58
CA ASP A 92 14.76 -3.23 -10.53
C ASP A 92 15.46 -4.46 -9.92
N SER A 93 16.18 -4.25 -8.84
CA SER A 93 16.88 -5.28 -8.10
C SER A 93 16.77 -5.05 -6.61
N ARG A 94 17.01 -6.09 -5.81
CA ARG A 94 16.90 -6.00 -4.36
C ARG A 94 18.09 -5.24 -3.78
N PRO A 95 17.88 -4.17 -2.99
CA PRO A 95 18.96 -3.47 -2.31
C PRO A 95 19.81 -4.40 -1.45
N THR A 96 21.11 -4.17 -1.43
CA THR A 96 22.10 -5.09 -0.84
C THR A 96 22.66 -4.64 0.50
N SER A 97 22.56 -3.34 0.85
CA SER A 97 23.08 -2.84 2.13
C SER A 97 22.54 -3.67 3.31
N PRO A 98 23.39 -4.08 4.25
CA PRO A 98 22.97 -4.91 5.37
C PRO A 98 22.19 -4.13 6.42
N TRP A 99 22.45 -2.83 6.55
CA TRP A 99 21.97 -2.01 7.65
C TRP A 99 20.91 -1.02 7.19
N ALA A 100 19.81 -0.93 7.96
CA ALA A 100 18.70 -0.04 7.67
C ALA A 100 19.09 1.44 7.56
N LYS A 101 20.04 1.88 8.38
CA LYS A 101 20.56 3.26 8.35
C LYS A 101 21.27 3.64 7.05
N GLU A 102 21.70 2.67 6.26
CA GLU A 102 22.36 2.86 4.96
C GLU A 102 21.39 2.90 3.79
N ALA A 103 20.11 2.57 4.05
CA ALA A 103 19.07 2.47 3.02
C ALA A 103 18.97 3.74 2.16
N GLY A 104 19.00 4.92 2.78
CA GLY A 104 18.87 6.18 2.07
C GLY A 104 20.00 6.42 1.07
N ASP A 105 21.21 6.12 1.46
CA ASP A 105 22.39 6.28 0.62
C ASP A 105 22.40 5.29 -0.55
N GLU A 106 22.04 4.03 -0.28
CA GLU A 106 21.94 3.02 -1.34
C GLU A 106 20.82 3.36 -2.32
N LEU A 107 19.64 3.75 -1.84
CA LEU A 107 18.50 4.12 -2.69
C LEU A 107 18.84 5.32 -3.59
N CYS A 108 19.54 6.33 -3.05
CA CYS A 108 19.97 7.47 -3.86
C CYS A 108 21.02 7.08 -4.90
N ARG A 109 22.06 6.36 -4.51
CA ARG A 109 23.18 6.06 -5.41
C ARG A 109 22.85 5.04 -6.50
N ARG A 110 22.01 4.04 -6.19
CA ARG A 110 21.77 2.90 -7.09
C ARG A 110 20.43 2.92 -7.79
N TYR A 111 19.41 3.56 -7.19
CA TYR A 111 18.02 3.44 -7.65
C TYR A 111 17.37 4.78 -8.00
N GLY A 112 18.14 5.87 -8.01
CA GLY A 112 17.68 7.19 -8.43
C GLY A 112 16.72 7.88 -7.45
N PHE A 113 16.71 7.47 -6.19
CA PHE A 113 15.95 8.19 -5.17
C PHE A 113 16.57 9.53 -4.84
N ILE A 114 15.75 10.45 -4.35
CA ILE A 114 16.18 11.74 -3.82
C ILE A 114 15.77 11.89 -2.36
N LYS A 115 16.62 12.54 -1.57
CA LYS A 115 16.30 12.91 -0.19
C LYS A 115 15.47 14.19 -0.17
N LEU A 116 14.33 14.16 0.50
CA LEU A 116 13.46 15.33 0.69
C LEU A 116 14.02 16.23 1.80
N ARG A 117 14.86 17.21 1.44
CA ARG A 117 15.56 18.07 2.40
C ARG A 117 14.63 18.91 3.27
N TYR A 118 13.40 19.19 2.83
CA TYR A 118 12.40 19.95 3.59
C TYR A 118 11.66 19.11 4.64
N VAL A 119 11.76 17.78 4.58
CA VAL A 119 11.13 16.88 5.57
C VAL A 119 12.06 16.78 6.78
N ARG A 120 11.70 17.45 7.86
CA ARG A 120 12.46 17.47 9.12
C ARG A 120 11.91 16.51 10.17
N LYS A 121 10.63 16.12 10.02
CA LYS A 121 9.94 15.19 10.91
C LYS A 121 9.26 14.10 10.08
N PRO A 122 9.24 12.84 10.54
CA PRO A 122 8.66 11.70 9.78
C PRO A 122 7.23 11.93 9.31
N MET A 123 6.39 12.57 10.13
CA MET A 123 4.99 12.87 9.80
C MET A 123 4.80 13.82 8.60
N GLN A 124 5.83 14.58 8.22
CA GLN A 124 5.81 15.51 7.08
C GLN A 124 6.08 14.78 5.75
N ALA A 125 6.51 13.53 5.81
CA ALA A 125 6.83 12.77 4.62
C ALA A 125 5.56 12.41 3.83
N PRO A 126 5.60 12.45 2.49
CA PRO A 126 4.50 12.04 1.65
C PRO A 126 4.27 10.52 1.76
N VAL A 127 3.05 10.08 1.47
CA VAL A 127 2.69 8.66 1.45
C VAL A 127 3.56 7.93 0.42
N GLY A 128 4.10 6.79 0.81
CA GLY A 128 5.02 5.99 -0.01
C GLY A 128 6.50 6.33 0.22
N ALA A 129 6.84 7.48 0.82
CA ALA A 129 8.24 7.80 1.10
C ALA A 129 8.89 6.78 2.02
N VAL A 130 10.12 6.41 1.73
CA VAL A 130 10.98 5.59 2.59
C VAL A 130 11.61 6.50 3.64
N LEU A 131 11.43 6.16 4.90
CA LEU A 131 11.93 6.89 6.05
C LEU A 131 13.06 6.10 6.70
N VAL A 132 14.19 6.77 6.91
CA VAL A 132 15.40 6.14 7.44
C VAL A 132 15.76 6.77 8.78
N TYR A 133 16.11 5.91 9.72
CA TYR A 133 16.49 6.29 11.08
C TYR A 133 17.85 5.73 11.44
N GLY A 134 18.61 6.52 12.20
CA GLY A 134 19.93 6.18 12.69
C GLY A 134 19.90 5.40 14.00
N GLY A 135 21.04 5.42 14.65
CA GLY A 135 21.32 4.77 15.93
C GLY A 135 22.70 4.14 15.93
N ALA A 136 23.16 3.68 17.11
CA ALA A 136 24.45 3.01 17.25
C ALA A 136 24.50 1.64 16.55
N ASP A 137 23.34 1.01 16.38
CA ASP A 137 23.15 -0.29 15.74
C ASP A 137 22.80 -0.19 14.23
N ALA A 138 22.05 -1.16 13.70
CA ALA A 138 21.63 -1.23 12.30
C ALA A 138 20.69 -0.07 11.86
N GLY A 139 20.14 0.71 12.80
CA GLY A 139 19.14 1.71 12.51
C GLY A 139 17.75 1.11 12.30
N HIS A 140 16.86 1.90 11.68
CA HIS A 140 15.50 1.46 11.30
C HIS A 140 15.09 2.07 9.98
N VAL A 141 14.16 1.42 9.30
CA VAL A 141 13.54 1.90 8.06
C VAL A 141 12.07 1.52 8.01
N GLU A 142 11.24 2.43 7.52
CA GLU A 142 9.82 2.22 7.33
C GLU A 142 9.32 2.98 6.10
N ILE A 143 8.11 2.69 5.64
CA ILE A 143 7.45 3.42 4.56
C ILE A 143 6.29 4.22 5.16
N ARG A 144 6.15 5.48 4.77
CA ARG A 144 5.00 6.32 5.14
C ARG A 144 3.72 5.80 4.51
N THR A 145 2.70 5.56 5.31
CA THR A 145 1.35 5.19 4.85
C THR A 145 0.37 6.35 5.06
N ALA A 146 -0.86 6.24 4.60
CA ALA A 146 -1.89 7.25 4.84
C ALA A 146 -2.23 7.41 6.34
N THR A 147 -2.14 6.32 7.12
CA THR A 147 -2.56 6.27 8.52
C THR A 147 -1.43 6.13 9.52
N GLY A 148 -0.18 6.03 9.05
CA GLY A 148 0.98 5.81 9.90
C GLY A 148 2.21 5.39 9.12
N PHE A 149 2.84 4.31 9.56
CA PHE A 149 4.11 3.81 9.07
C PHE A 149 4.06 2.28 8.97
N VAL A 150 4.85 1.72 8.06
CA VAL A 150 4.97 0.27 7.92
C VAL A 150 6.41 -0.14 7.62
N SER A 151 6.85 -1.19 8.27
CA SER A 151 8.09 -1.91 8.00
C SER A 151 7.79 -3.42 7.99
N ASP A 152 8.38 -4.19 8.88
CA ASP A 152 7.99 -5.56 9.23
C ASP A 152 6.73 -5.59 10.14
N PHE A 153 6.32 -4.45 10.68
CA PHE A 153 5.08 -4.24 11.43
C PHE A 153 4.45 -2.88 11.09
N ILE A 154 3.20 -2.66 11.52
CA ILE A 154 2.46 -1.40 11.32
C ILE A 154 2.50 -0.57 12.60
N SER A 155 2.77 0.73 12.47
CA SER A 155 2.71 1.69 13.57
C SER A 155 1.95 2.96 13.18
N ARG A 156 1.25 3.56 14.13
CA ARG A 156 0.62 4.88 13.96
C ARG A 156 1.59 6.03 14.24
N THR A 157 2.65 5.76 14.99
CA THR A 157 3.69 6.73 15.35
C THR A 157 5.00 6.35 14.68
N PRO A 158 5.86 7.34 14.35
CA PRO A 158 7.17 7.07 13.78
C PRO A 158 8.06 6.33 14.80
N TYR A 159 9.01 5.59 14.28
CA TYR A 159 9.94 4.87 15.13
C TYR A 159 10.78 5.84 16.00
N PRO A 160 10.98 5.56 17.30
CA PRO A 160 11.61 6.48 18.25
C PRO A 160 13.16 6.46 18.15
N ARG A 161 13.69 6.84 17.00
CA ARG A 161 15.14 6.95 16.74
C ARG A 161 15.46 8.24 16.01
N PRO A 162 16.76 8.67 15.99
CA PRO A 162 17.19 9.83 15.21
C PRO A 162 16.79 9.71 13.74
N PHE A 163 15.97 10.64 13.26
CA PHE A 163 15.50 10.65 11.88
C PHE A 163 16.60 11.14 10.94
N LEU A 164 17.03 10.30 9.99
CA LEU A 164 18.05 10.62 9.01
C LEU A 164 17.47 11.27 7.74
N GLY A 165 16.24 10.90 7.36
CA GLY A 165 15.58 11.54 6.23
C GLY A 165 14.45 10.71 5.61
N ALA A 166 13.70 11.39 4.72
CA ALA A 166 12.68 10.79 3.87
C ALA A 166 13.18 10.79 2.42
N TYR A 167 12.90 9.70 1.71
CA TYR A 167 13.38 9.46 0.36
C TYR A 167 12.23 9.07 -0.56
N ILE A 168 12.20 9.66 -1.76
CA ILE A 168 11.25 9.31 -2.83
C ILE A 168 12.03 9.02 -4.12
N LYS A 169 11.44 8.22 -5.00
CA LYS A 169 11.90 8.09 -6.38
C LYS A 169 11.12 9.07 -7.23
N PRO A 170 11.75 10.03 -7.92
CA PRO A 170 11.07 10.91 -8.89
C PRO A 170 10.35 10.08 -9.97
N ALA A 171 9.25 10.64 -10.53
CA ALA A 171 8.48 10.03 -11.62
C ALA A 171 9.27 10.09 -12.93
#